data_8575de7e37ae4272938a44d4035aa019
#
_entry.id   8575de7e37ae4272938a44d4035aa019
#
_cell.length_a   1.000
_cell.length_b   1.000
_cell.length_c   1.000
_cell.angle_alpha   90.00
_cell.angle_beta   90.00
_cell.angle_gamma   90.00
#
_symmetry.space_group_name_H-M   'P 1'
#
loop_
_entity.id
_entity.type
_entity.pdbx_description
1 polymer ?
#
loop_
_entity_poly.entity_id
_entity_poly.type
_entity_poly.pdbx_seq_one_letter_code
_entity_poly.pdbx_strand_id
1 'polypeptide(L)'
;MSLGDAQVARALELFEGVPGLSTRRMFGGLGIYAEGRIFAVLMSDGTLRLKGAGGMPARYEALGMARWTYQRPGQRPAAMPYWSLPDDLLDDPEAASALAREALTHL
;
A
#
# COMPACT_ATOMS: atom_id res chain seq x y z
N MET A 1 -7.62 11.38 -13.16
CA MET A 1 -6.28 11.97 -13.27
C MET A 1 -5.23 10.91 -12.99
N SER A 2 -4.14 10.93 -13.74
CA SER A 2 -3.03 10.03 -13.51
C SER A 2 -2.14 10.56 -12.39
N LEU A 3 -1.36 9.65 -11.79
CA LEU A 3 -0.39 10.01 -10.77
C LEU A 3 0.73 10.85 -11.37
N GLY A 4 1.13 11.88 -10.63
CA GLY A 4 2.29 12.68 -10.99
C GLY A 4 3.60 12.04 -10.54
N ASP A 5 4.70 12.42 -11.20
CA ASP A 5 6.01 11.89 -10.86
C ASP A 5 6.43 12.20 -9.42
N ALA A 6 6.01 13.35 -8.88
CA ALA A 6 6.31 13.71 -7.51
C ALA A 6 5.65 12.78 -6.50
N GLN A 7 4.41 12.36 -6.78
CA GLN A 7 3.69 11.42 -5.92
C GLN A 7 4.37 10.04 -5.93
N VAL A 8 4.79 9.58 -7.09
CA VAL A 8 5.51 8.31 -7.24
C VAL A 8 6.84 8.35 -6.49
N ALA A 9 7.62 9.43 -6.68
CA ALA A 9 8.90 9.60 -6.00
C ALA A 9 8.75 9.59 -4.48
N ARG A 10 7.70 10.22 -3.98
CA ARG A 10 7.42 10.28 -2.55
C ARG A 10 7.09 8.91 -1.97
N ALA A 11 6.30 8.11 -2.70
CA ALA A 11 5.98 6.76 -2.27
C ALA A 11 7.23 5.86 -2.25
N LEU A 12 8.08 5.98 -3.26
CA LEU A 12 9.33 5.22 -3.30
C LEU A 12 10.29 5.63 -2.20
N GLU A 13 10.35 6.91 -1.87
CA GLU A 13 11.15 7.41 -0.76
C GLU A 13 10.65 6.87 0.58
N LEU A 14 9.31 6.78 0.73
CA LEU A 14 8.72 6.24 1.96
C LEU A 14 9.14 4.79 2.19
N PHE A 15 9.29 4.02 1.11
CA PHE A 15 9.68 2.60 1.20
C PHE A 15 11.14 2.34 0.85
N GLU A 16 12.00 3.36 0.96
CA GLU A 16 13.42 3.21 0.61
C GLU A 16 14.14 2.11 1.40
N GLY A 17 13.65 1.76 2.60
CA GLY A 17 14.19 0.67 3.40
C GLY A 17 13.73 -0.73 2.97
N VAL A 18 12.95 -0.84 1.91
CA VAL A 18 12.49 -2.13 1.36
C VAL A 18 13.39 -2.50 0.19
N PRO A 19 14.02 -3.70 0.22
CA PRO A 19 14.93 -4.09 -0.88
C PRO A 19 14.19 -4.45 -2.16
N GLY A 20 14.83 -4.20 -3.28
CA GLY A 20 14.35 -4.62 -4.59
C GLY A 20 13.08 -3.92 -5.07
N LEU A 21 12.93 -2.63 -4.78
CA LEU A 21 11.76 -1.87 -5.19
C LEU A 21 11.64 -1.76 -6.70
N SER A 22 10.43 -2.00 -7.20
CA SER A 22 10.05 -1.72 -8.59
C SER A 22 8.59 -1.30 -8.62
N THR A 23 8.16 -0.71 -9.72
CA THR A 23 6.80 -0.22 -9.86
C THR A 23 6.20 -0.64 -11.19
N ARG A 24 4.87 -0.72 -11.22
CA ARG A 24 4.13 -0.98 -12.45
C ARG A 24 2.84 -0.18 -12.41
N ARG A 25 2.57 0.57 -13.47
CA ARG A 25 1.32 1.32 -13.58
C ARG A 25 0.17 0.36 -13.86
N MET A 26 -0.96 0.58 -13.19
CA MET A 26 -2.16 -0.23 -13.36
C MET A 26 -3.40 0.58 -12.99
N PHE A 27 -4.45 0.51 -13.82
CA PHE A 27 -5.78 1.09 -13.52
C PHE A 27 -5.74 2.53 -13.00
N GLY A 28 -4.87 3.37 -13.58
CA GLY A 28 -4.72 4.76 -13.15
C GLY A 28 -3.90 4.95 -11.88
N GLY A 29 -3.48 3.85 -11.24
CA GLY A 29 -2.64 3.86 -10.06
C GLY A 29 -1.28 3.24 -10.32
N LEU A 30 -0.61 2.86 -9.24
CA LEU A 30 0.73 2.29 -9.30
C LEU A 30 0.84 1.14 -8.32
N GLY A 31 1.27 -0.04 -8.82
CA GLY A 31 1.65 -1.14 -7.95
C GLY A 31 3.11 -0.98 -7.55
N ILE A 32 3.41 -1.21 -6.28
CA ILE A 32 4.77 -1.15 -5.74
C ILE A 32 5.18 -2.55 -5.33
N TYR A 33 6.33 -2.97 -5.83
CA TYR A 33 6.81 -4.34 -5.70
C TYR A 33 8.15 -4.39 -4.97
N ALA A 34 8.37 -5.47 -4.25
CA ALA A 34 9.67 -5.80 -3.66
C ALA A 34 10.08 -7.15 -4.21
N GLU A 35 11.21 -7.18 -4.93
CA GLU A 35 11.73 -8.39 -5.55
C GLU A 35 10.67 -9.14 -6.36
N GLY A 36 9.87 -8.41 -7.11
CA GLY A 36 8.84 -8.96 -7.99
C GLY A 36 7.50 -9.27 -7.33
N ARG A 37 7.36 -9.05 -6.02
CA ARG A 37 6.07 -9.25 -5.32
C ARG A 37 5.43 -7.93 -4.97
N ILE A 38 4.16 -7.76 -5.31
CA ILE A 38 3.41 -6.56 -4.96
C ILE A 38 3.15 -6.52 -3.45
N PHE A 39 3.44 -5.38 -2.82
CA PHE A 39 3.16 -5.20 -1.40
C PHE A 39 2.41 -3.91 -1.10
N ALA A 40 2.30 -3.01 -2.06
CA ALA A 40 1.61 -1.74 -1.87
C ALA A 40 1.02 -1.25 -3.18
N VAL A 41 0.03 -0.36 -3.07
CA VAL A 41 -0.56 0.33 -4.22
C VAL A 41 -0.69 1.81 -3.89
N LEU A 42 -0.39 2.65 -4.88
CA LEU A 42 -0.61 4.08 -4.83
C LEU A 42 -1.75 4.39 -5.78
N MET A 43 -2.87 4.85 -5.24
CA MET A 43 -4.06 5.11 -6.05
C MET A 43 -3.98 6.47 -6.73
N SER A 44 -4.80 6.67 -7.76
CA SER A 44 -4.80 7.93 -8.53
C SER A 44 -5.18 9.15 -7.69
N ASP A 45 -5.88 8.96 -6.59
CA ASP A 45 -6.23 10.03 -5.65
C ASP A 45 -5.12 10.32 -4.62
N GLY A 46 -3.99 9.61 -4.72
CA GLY A 46 -2.85 9.77 -3.80
C GLY A 46 -2.88 8.86 -2.58
N THR A 47 -3.91 8.06 -2.41
CA THR A 47 -3.99 7.14 -1.27
C THR A 47 -3.00 6.01 -1.43
N LEU A 48 -2.20 5.77 -0.39
CA LEU A 48 -1.21 4.69 -0.35
C LEU A 48 -1.70 3.59 0.59
N ARG A 49 -1.71 2.35 0.08
CA ARG A 49 -2.20 1.19 0.83
C ARG A 49 -1.18 0.07 0.81
N LEU A 50 -1.09 -0.65 1.93
CA LEU A 50 -0.27 -1.85 2.05
C LEU A 50 -1.13 -3.10 1.89
N LYS A 51 -0.61 -4.07 1.16
CA LYS A 51 -1.24 -5.38 1.03
C LYS A 51 -1.06 -6.17 2.31
N GLY A 52 -2.10 -6.88 2.73
CA GLY A 52 -2.06 -7.69 3.94
C GLY A 52 -2.56 -9.10 3.72
N ALA A 53 -1.83 -10.07 4.29
CA ALA A 53 -2.21 -11.48 4.31
C ALA A 53 -1.74 -12.06 5.65
N GLY A 54 -2.15 -13.29 5.97
CA GLY A 54 -1.76 -13.93 7.21
C GLY A 54 -2.18 -13.14 8.44
N GLY A 55 -1.25 -12.81 9.30
CA GLY A 55 -1.51 -12.02 10.51
C GLY A 55 -1.55 -10.51 10.30
N MET A 56 -1.26 -10.02 9.10
CA MET A 56 -1.18 -8.58 8.86
C MET A 56 -2.51 -7.83 8.97
N PRO A 57 -3.67 -8.38 8.55
CA PRO A 57 -4.94 -7.67 8.75
C PRO A 57 -5.17 -7.24 10.20
N ALA A 58 -4.95 -8.13 11.16
CA ALA A 58 -5.10 -7.79 12.57
C ALA A 58 -4.07 -6.74 13.02
N ARG A 59 -2.83 -6.85 12.53
CA ARG A 59 -1.76 -5.90 12.79
C ARG A 59 -2.12 -4.50 12.28
N TYR A 60 -2.62 -4.43 11.04
CA TYR A 60 -3.03 -3.15 10.44
C TYR A 60 -4.20 -2.51 11.19
N GLU A 61 -5.18 -3.31 11.57
CA GLU A 61 -6.34 -2.80 12.31
C GLU A 61 -5.93 -2.28 13.68
N ALA A 62 -4.98 -2.95 14.35
CA ALA A 62 -4.44 -2.48 15.62
C ALA A 62 -3.72 -1.14 15.48
N LEU A 63 -3.19 -0.83 14.30
CA LEU A 63 -2.56 0.46 14.00
C LEU A 63 -3.54 1.53 13.54
N GLY A 64 -4.83 1.21 13.47
CA GLY A 64 -5.85 2.16 13.04
C GLY A 64 -5.96 2.32 11.53
N MET A 65 -5.40 1.40 10.76
CA MET A 65 -5.46 1.45 9.30
C MET A 65 -6.84 1.01 8.79
N ALA A 66 -7.30 1.66 7.73
CA ALA A 66 -8.62 1.38 7.14
C ALA A 66 -8.49 0.45 5.94
N ARG A 67 -9.31 -0.60 5.94
CA ARG A 67 -9.35 -1.54 4.83
C ARG A 67 -10.07 -0.94 3.63
N TRP A 68 -9.52 -1.15 2.42
CA TRP A 68 -10.16 -0.73 1.19
C TRP A 68 -11.34 -1.65 0.88
N THR A 69 -12.51 -1.03 0.70
CA THR A 69 -13.71 -1.74 0.24
C THR A 69 -14.13 -1.14 -1.08
N TYR A 70 -14.60 -2.00 -1.98
CA TYR A 70 -15.05 -1.60 -3.30
C TYR A 70 -16.46 -2.12 -3.52
N GLN A 71 -17.35 -1.25 -3.99
CA GLN A 71 -18.73 -1.63 -4.27
C GLN A 71 -19.16 -1.10 -5.64
N ARG A 72 -19.63 -2.00 -6.49
CA ARG A 72 -20.28 -1.64 -7.74
C ARG A 72 -21.78 -1.49 -7.50
N PRO A 73 -22.47 -0.59 -8.23
CA PRO A 73 -23.93 -0.47 -8.11
C PRO A 73 -24.62 -1.83 -8.29
N GLY A 74 -25.53 -2.15 -7.38
CA GLY A 74 -26.29 -3.40 -7.41
C GLY A 74 -25.55 -4.64 -6.95
N GLN A 75 -24.30 -4.50 -6.47
CA GLN A 75 -23.51 -5.64 -5.99
C GLN A 75 -23.13 -5.47 -4.53
N ARG A 76 -22.73 -6.58 -3.89
CA ARG A 76 -22.25 -6.55 -2.51
C ARG A 76 -20.88 -5.87 -2.46
N PRO A 77 -20.58 -5.14 -1.35
CA PRO A 77 -19.23 -4.61 -1.15
C PRO A 77 -18.20 -5.74 -1.13
N ALA A 78 -17.08 -5.52 -1.82
CA ALA A 78 -15.95 -6.44 -1.78
C ALA A 78 -14.83 -5.83 -0.95
N ALA A 79 -14.33 -6.58 0.03
CA ALA A 79 -13.18 -6.15 0.82
C ALA A 79 -11.90 -6.53 0.09
N MET A 80 -11.05 -5.55 -0.18
CA MET A 80 -9.79 -5.75 -0.86
C MET A 80 -8.68 -6.02 0.15
N PRO A 81 -7.64 -6.79 -0.20
CA PRO A 81 -6.56 -7.10 0.75
C PRO A 81 -5.55 -5.96 0.87
N TYR A 82 -6.03 -4.73 1.03
CA TYR A 82 -5.21 -3.53 1.10
C TYR A 82 -5.73 -2.60 2.18
N TRP A 83 -4.81 -2.01 2.96
CA TRP A 83 -5.12 -1.08 4.06
C TRP A 83 -4.36 0.21 3.89
N SER A 84 -5.04 1.34 4.11
CA SER A 84 -4.43 2.66 3.96
C SER A 84 -3.50 2.97 5.12
N LEU A 85 -2.35 3.59 4.82
CA LEU A 85 -1.40 4.02 5.83
C LEU A 85 -1.96 5.21 6.61
N PRO A 86 -1.82 5.21 7.95
CA PRO A 86 -2.20 6.38 8.73
C PRO A 86 -1.18 7.51 8.54
N ASP A 87 -1.60 8.73 8.87
CA ASP A 87 -0.79 9.93 8.63
C ASP A 87 0.59 9.88 9.28
N ASP A 88 0.70 9.32 10.47
CA ASP A 88 1.97 9.21 11.17
C ASP A 88 2.99 8.32 10.46
N LEU A 89 2.51 7.30 9.72
CA LEU A 89 3.40 6.45 8.93
C LEU A 89 3.78 7.08 7.59
N LEU A 90 2.92 7.97 7.05
CA LEU A 90 3.19 8.64 5.79
C LEU A 90 4.38 9.61 5.86
N ASP A 91 4.75 10.03 7.05
CA ASP A 91 5.88 10.91 7.28
C ASP A 91 7.07 10.21 7.92
N ASP A 92 7.03 8.88 8.01
CA ASP A 92 8.07 8.10 8.68
C ASP A 92 8.55 6.95 7.80
N PRO A 93 9.55 7.21 6.92
CA PRO A 93 10.06 6.17 6.02
C PRO A 93 10.61 4.93 6.73
N GLU A 94 11.23 5.12 7.90
CA GLU A 94 11.78 4.00 8.65
C GLU A 94 10.68 3.07 9.16
N ALA A 95 9.63 3.64 9.77
CA ALA A 95 8.50 2.87 10.28
C ALA A 95 7.66 2.26 9.15
N ALA A 96 7.43 3.02 8.08
CA ALA A 96 6.68 2.53 6.93
C ALA A 96 7.41 1.37 6.24
N SER A 97 8.73 1.50 6.06
CA SER A 97 9.54 0.43 5.47
C SER A 97 9.58 -0.81 6.36
N ALA A 98 9.67 -0.63 7.67
CA ALA A 98 9.66 -1.75 8.61
C ALA A 98 8.33 -2.51 8.55
N LEU A 99 7.21 -1.79 8.50
CA LEU A 99 5.89 -2.41 8.39
C LEU A 99 5.74 -3.14 7.04
N ALA A 100 6.25 -2.55 5.96
CA ALA A 100 6.22 -3.18 4.65
C ALA A 100 7.05 -4.48 4.62
N ARG A 101 8.23 -4.47 5.25
CA ARG A 101 9.06 -5.69 5.37
C ARG A 101 8.34 -6.77 6.17
N GLU A 102 7.67 -6.39 7.25
CA GLU A 102 6.86 -7.30 8.05
C GLU A 102 5.75 -7.91 7.19
N ALA A 103 5.04 -7.08 6.42
CA ALA A 103 3.97 -7.52 5.54
C ALA A 103 4.48 -8.52 4.49
N LEU A 104 5.66 -8.28 3.94
CA LEU A 104 6.26 -9.15 2.93
C LEU A 104 6.52 -10.57 3.43
N THR A 105 6.74 -10.75 4.73
CA THR A 105 6.93 -12.09 5.30
C THR A 105 5.67 -12.95 5.24
N HIS A 106 4.52 -12.33 5.01
CA HIS A 106 3.22 -13.00 4.92
C HIS A 106 2.68 -13.10 3.49
N LEU A 107 3.40 -12.60 2.51
CA LEU A 107 2.94 -12.58 1.12
C LEU A 107 3.50 -13.72 0.27
#